data_07dbaa1d8a34d78e64e9970133e86d4b
#
_entry.id   07dbaa1d8a34d78e64e9970133e86d4b
#
_cell.length_a   1.000
_cell.length_b   1.000
_cell.length_c   1.000
_cell.angle_alpha   90.00
_cell.angle_beta   90.00
_cell.angle_gamma   90.00
#
_symmetry.space_group_name_H-M   'P 1'
#
loop_
_entity.id
_entity.type
_entity.pdbx_description
1 polymer ?
#
loop_
_entity_poly.entity_id
_entity_poly.type
_entity_poly.pdbx_seq_one_letter_code
_entity_poly.pdbx_strand_id
1 'polypeptide(L)'
;MSESNGIGEMPVETKTLPPSADVVIVGGGAIGSAIACFLTQDDRDVAVTVIERDPSYAQASSALSASSIRQQFSSAINIRMSQYGIAFLREIGARLAVDGDRPEIGLVEPGYLYLATQGGVPVLRENHAVQQALGVQVELMRPERLKAKFPWVSTEGVALASHGLAAEGWFDGYSLLQAFRKKAIAQGVRYVKEDATGFALDGGRITAVRLASGAALHADVFVNAGGPWAASVAKWAGIELPVRARRRSVFSFSCPDRLPGCPLVIDPSGIWFRPEGAQFICGYAPPEAEDADGLPLEVAYHAFDDFIWPTLAERVPAFEAMRMTGAWAGYYEMNTFDHNAILGLHPACGNLYFAAGFSGHGLQQCPAVGRGIAELIRYGEYRSLDLSEAGFARLLENRPLLERNVI
;
A
#
# COMPACT_ATOMS: atom_id res chain seq x y z
N MET A 1 13.61 -3.99 -37.58
CA MET A 1 12.22 -4.44 -37.65
C MET A 1 11.90 -4.90 -36.23
N SER A 2 11.26 -4.03 -35.46
CA SER A 2 10.85 -4.26 -34.08
C SER A 2 9.45 -4.85 -34.11
N GLU A 3 9.32 -6.09 -33.69
CA GLU A 3 8.01 -6.69 -33.46
C GLU A 3 7.39 -6.02 -32.22
N SER A 4 6.30 -5.32 -32.45
CA SER A 4 5.44 -4.79 -31.41
C SER A 4 4.71 -5.96 -30.74
N ASN A 5 5.09 -6.29 -29.51
CA ASN A 5 4.31 -7.18 -28.67
C ASN A 5 2.91 -6.57 -28.48
N GLY A 6 1.91 -7.21 -29.06
CA GLY A 6 0.50 -6.85 -28.90
C GLY A 6 0.10 -7.05 -27.45
N ILE A 7 -0.18 -5.95 -26.77
CA ILE A 7 -0.93 -5.95 -25.52
C ILE A 7 -2.35 -6.38 -25.91
N GLY A 8 -2.71 -7.62 -25.58
CA GLY A 8 -4.06 -8.14 -25.81
C GLY A 8 -5.08 -7.21 -25.16
N GLU A 9 -6.12 -6.85 -25.91
CA GLU A 9 -7.22 -6.03 -25.41
C GLU A 9 -7.78 -6.64 -24.12
N MET A 10 -7.72 -5.88 -23.04
CA MET A 10 -8.29 -6.27 -21.75
C MET A 10 -9.81 -6.43 -21.88
N PRO A 11 -10.42 -7.43 -21.21
CA PRO A 11 -11.84 -7.67 -21.30
C PRO A 11 -12.64 -6.42 -20.94
N VAL A 12 -13.62 -6.13 -21.80
CA VAL A 12 -14.41 -4.90 -21.87
C VAL A 12 -15.10 -4.63 -20.53
N GLU A 13 -14.84 -3.44 -20.00
CA GLU A 13 -15.63 -2.83 -18.94
C GLU A 13 -17.08 -2.75 -19.38
N THR A 14 -17.99 -3.31 -18.60
CA THR A 14 -19.41 -3.25 -18.94
C THR A 14 -19.91 -1.83 -18.66
N LYS A 15 -20.31 -1.10 -19.70
CA LYS A 15 -21.01 0.19 -19.59
C LYS A 15 -22.40 0.06 -18.95
N THR A 16 -22.90 -1.17 -18.77
CA THR A 16 -24.24 -1.43 -18.28
C THR A 16 -24.18 -1.76 -16.80
N LEU A 17 -24.77 -0.91 -15.97
CA LEU A 17 -24.97 -1.17 -14.55
C LEU A 17 -25.85 -2.40 -14.35
N PRO A 18 -25.50 -3.31 -13.43
CA PRO A 18 -26.45 -4.33 -13.00
C PRO A 18 -27.61 -3.70 -12.24
N PRO A 19 -28.77 -4.34 -12.20
CA PRO A 19 -29.92 -3.84 -11.43
C PRO A 19 -29.64 -3.75 -9.92
N SER A 20 -28.81 -4.65 -9.41
CA SER A 20 -28.36 -4.69 -8.00
C SER A 20 -27.08 -5.52 -7.89
N ALA A 21 -26.44 -5.46 -6.75
CA ALA A 21 -25.34 -6.32 -6.32
C ALA A 21 -25.54 -6.76 -4.88
N ASP A 22 -24.86 -7.82 -4.43
CA ASP A 22 -24.80 -8.17 -3.01
C ASP A 22 -23.77 -7.25 -2.30
N VAL A 23 -22.65 -7.02 -2.97
CA VAL A 23 -21.56 -6.18 -2.47
C VAL A 23 -21.15 -5.13 -3.50
N VAL A 24 -21.12 -3.86 -3.09
CA VAL A 24 -20.53 -2.77 -3.87
C VAL A 24 -19.25 -2.30 -3.21
N ILE A 25 -18.16 -2.27 -3.97
CA ILE A 25 -16.86 -1.76 -3.54
C ILE A 25 -16.60 -0.42 -4.24
N VAL A 26 -16.40 0.65 -3.48
CA VAL A 26 -16.01 1.97 -3.99
C VAL A 26 -14.49 2.07 -3.98
N GLY A 27 -13.90 2.08 -5.18
CA GLY A 27 -12.45 2.07 -5.41
C GLY A 27 -11.93 0.69 -5.84
N GLY A 28 -11.39 0.60 -7.05
CA GLY A 28 -10.86 -0.61 -7.69
C GLY A 28 -9.34 -0.73 -7.64
N GLY A 29 -8.65 0.01 -6.75
CA GLY A 29 -7.22 -0.12 -6.52
C GLY A 29 -6.84 -1.51 -5.98
N ALA A 30 -5.58 -1.70 -5.55
CA ALA A 30 -5.09 -3.00 -5.09
C ALA A 30 -5.94 -3.58 -3.94
N ILE A 31 -6.37 -2.74 -2.99
CA ILE A 31 -7.21 -3.14 -1.85
C ILE A 31 -8.59 -3.60 -2.31
N GLY A 32 -9.31 -2.76 -3.06
CA GLY A 32 -10.66 -3.10 -3.54
C GLY A 32 -10.67 -4.31 -4.45
N SER A 33 -9.66 -4.44 -5.32
CA SER A 33 -9.50 -5.60 -6.21
C SER A 33 -9.16 -6.88 -5.44
N ALA A 34 -8.35 -6.79 -4.37
CA ALA A 34 -8.07 -7.95 -3.51
C ALA A 34 -9.33 -8.39 -2.75
N ILE A 35 -10.11 -7.45 -2.17
CA ILE A 35 -11.38 -7.77 -1.50
C ILE A 35 -12.34 -8.46 -2.49
N ALA A 36 -12.52 -7.90 -3.68
CA ALA A 36 -13.40 -8.46 -4.72
C ALA A 36 -12.97 -9.88 -5.11
N CYS A 37 -11.66 -10.09 -5.32
CA CYS A 37 -11.10 -11.39 -5.64
C CYS A 37 -11.37 -12.43 -4.56
N PHE A 38 -11.14 -12.11 -3.28
CA PHE A 38 -11.35 -13.06 -2.19
C PHE A 38 -12.83 -13.31 -1.88
N LEU A 39 -13.71 -12.33 -2.06
CA LEU A 39 -15.17 -12.51 -1.93
C LEU A 39 -15.71 -13.58 -2.88
N THR A 40 -15.22 -13.57 -4.12
CA THR A 40 -15.69 -14.48 -5.18
C THR A 40 -14.84 -15.74 -5.35
N GLN A 41 -13.74 -15.88 -4.60
CA GLN A 41 -12.86 -17.04 -4.67
C GLN A 41 -13.56 -18.32 -4.21
N ASP A 42 -14.26 -18.25 -3.08
CA ASP A 42 -14.89 -19.40 -2.43
C ASP A 42 -16.40 -19.48 -2.74
N ASP A 43 -16.97 -18.45 -3.37
CA ASP A 43 -18.38 -18.36 -3.73
C ASP A 43 -18.57 -17.47 -4.94
N ARG A 44 -18.83 -18.07 -6.07
CA ARG A 44 -19.02 -17.37 -7.35
C ARG A 44 -20.45 -16.84 -7.55
N ASP A 45 -21.37 -17.21 -6.67
CA ASP A 45 -22.76 -16.78 -6.76
C ASP A 45 -22.96 -15.39 -6.14
N VAL A 46 -22.00 -14.93 -5.32
CA VAL A 46 -22.04 -13.57 -4.76
C VAL A 46 -21.82 -12.51 -5.86
N ALA A 47 -22.79 -11.62 -6.02
CA ALA A 47 -22.74 -10.56 -7.02
C ALA A 47 -21.93 -9.36 -6.49
N VAL A 48 -20.66 -9.25 -6.91
CA VAL A 48 -19.77 -8.16 -6.53
C VAL A 48 -19.62 -7.17 -7.68
N THR A 49 -19.82 -5.87 -7.38
CA THR A 49 -19.57 -4.77 -8.32
C THR A 49 -18.54 -3.81 -7.73
N VAL A 50 -17.47 -3.54 -8.47
CA VAL A 50 -16.46 -2.54 -8.14
C VAL A 50 -16.71 -1.29 -8.98
N ILE A 51 -16.82 -0.13 -8.32
CA ILE A 51 -16.93 1.17 -8.98
C ILE A 51 -15.53 1.79 -8.99
N GLU A 52 -15.00 2.02 -10.19
CA GLU A 52 -13.68 2.63 -10.39
C GLU A 52 -13.80 3.79 -11.40
N ARG A 53 -13.39 4.98 -10.97
CA ARG A 53 -13.50 6.17 -11.80
C ARG A 53 -12.49 6.18 -12.95
N ASP A 54 -11.28 5.69 -12.70
CA ASP A 54 -10.19 5.68 -13.68
C ASP A 54 -9.53 4.30 -13.78
N PRO A 55 -10.02 3.44 -14.67
CA PRO A 55 -9.45 2.11 -14.89
C PRO A 55 -8.02 2.10 -15.45
N SER A 56 -7.49 3.26 -15.86
CA SER A 56 -6.06 3.40 -16.17
C SER A 56 -5.20 3.44 -14.90
N TYR A 57 -5.82 3.77 -13.75
CA TYR A 57 -5.16 3.92 -12.46
C TYR A 57 -4.05 4.98 -12.44
N ALA A 58 -4.11 5.97 -13.35
CA ALA A 58 -3.07 6.98 -13.54
C ALA A 58 -2.77 7.80 -12.27
N GLN A 59 -3.74 7.91 -11.36
CA GLN A 59 -3.59 8.62 -10.08
C GLN A 59 -3.73 7.70 -8.86
N ALA A 60 -3.83 6.40 -9.07
CA ALA A 60 -4.00 5.45 -7.96
C ALA A 60 -2.69 5.30 -7.17
N SER A 61 -2.78 5.35 -5.84
CA SER A 61 -1.63 5.14 -4.96
C SER A 61 -0.90 3.82 -5.25
N SER A 62 -1.64 2.76 -5.58
CA SER A 62 -1.07 1.46 -5.91
C SER A 62 -0.27 1.43 -7.22
N ALA A 63 -0.58 2.33 -8.19
CA ALA A 63 0.17 2.42 -9.44
C ALA A 63 1.39 3.35 -9.33
N LEU A 64 1.36 4.33 -8.44
CA LEU A 64 2.39 5.36 -8.27
C LEU A 64 3.31 5.09 -7.07
N SER A 65 3.13 3.97 -6.37
CA SER A 65 3.91 3.56 -5.21
C SER A 65 5.32 3.11 -5.57
N ALA A 66 6.27 3.25 -4.63
CA ALA A 66 7.56 2.58 -4.67
C ALA A 66 7.50 1.06 -4.50
N SER A 67 6.34 0.53 -4.13
CA SER A 67 5.97 -0.89 -4.12
C SER A 67 6.95 -1.79 -3.39
N SER A 68 6.93 -1.74 -2.08
CA SER A 68 7.84 -2.53 -1.25
C SER A 68 7.09 -3.37 -0.21
N ILE A 69 7.77 -4.36 0.34
CA ILE A 69 7.30 -5.20 1.44
C ILE A 69 8.37 -5.35 2.50
N ARG A 70 7.98 -5.18 3.76
CA ARG A 70 8.85 -5.30 4.93
C ARG A 70 8.13 -5.95 6.10
N GLN A 71 8.89 -6.46 7.06
CA GLN A 71 8.38 -6.96 8.32
C GLN A 71 8.86 -6.12 9.52
N GLN A 72 9.73 -5.15 9.29
CA GLN A 72 10.26 -4.27 10.32
C GLN A 72 9.25 -3.19 10.70
N PHE A 73 8.17 -3.60 11.37
CA PHE A 73 7.16 -2.73 11.98
C PHE A 73 7.31 -2.71 13.50
N SER A 74 6.67 -1.73 14.13
CA SER A 74 6.57 -1.60 15.59
C SER A 74 5.33 -2.29 16.17
N SER A 75 4.33 -2.61 15.35
CA SER A 75 3.08 -3.26 15.75
C SER A 75 2.99 -4.71 15.25
N ALA A 76 2.53 -5.61 16.12
CA ALA A 76 2.40 -7.04 15.82
C ALA A 76 1.45 -7.32 14.65
N ILE A 77 0.37 -6.57 14.55
CA ILE A 77 -0.62 -6.78 13.48
C ILE A 77 -0.02 -6.47 12.10
N ASN A 78 0.78 -5.40 11.95
CA ASN A 78 1.44 -5.06 10.70
C ASN A 78 2.47 -6.12 10.30
N ILE A 79 3.22 -6.66 11.27
CA ILE A 79 4.14 -7.76 11.02
C ILE A 79 3.39 -8.98 10.48
N ARG A 80 2.30 -9.38 11.13
CA ARG A 80 1.49 -10.54 10.71
C ARG A 80 0.85 -10.34 9.34
N MET A 81 0.31 -9.14 9.05
CA MET A 81 -0.21 -8.81 7.71
C MET A 81 0.88 -8.92 6.65
N SER A 82 2.10 -8.46 6.94
CA SER A 82 3.23 -8.57 6.02
C SER A 82 3.74 -10.00 5.86
N GLN A 83 3.73 -10.80 6.91
CA GLN A 83 4.04 -12.24 6.82
C GLN A 83 3.05 -12.99 5.94
N TYR A 84 1.76 -12.68 6.08
CA TYR A 84 0.73 -13.20 5.17
C TYR A 84 0.96 -12.71 3.73
N GLY A 85 1.24 -11.41 3.58
CA GLY A 85 1.50 -10.77 2.29
C GLY A 85 2.66 -11.41 1.54
N ILE A 86 3.84 -11.55 2.15
CA ILE A 86 5.01 -12.13 1.47
C ILE A 86 4.79 -13.60 1.10
N ALA A 87 4.12 -14.39 1.95
CA ALA A 87 3.76 -15.77 1.62
C ALA A 87 2.83 -15.82 0.40
N PHE A 88 1.88 -14.89 0.30
CA PHE A 88 0.99 -14.77 -0.84
C PHE A 88 1.74 -14.34 -2.12
N LEU A 89 2.59 -13.32 -2.03
CA LEU A 89 3.32 -12.75 -3.17
C LEU A 89 4.30 -13.76 -3.80
N ARG A 90 4.94 -14.61 -3.00
CA ARG A 90 5.82 -15.69 -3.50
C ARG A 90 5.07 -16.73 -4.32
N GLU A 91 3.78 -16.89 -4.08
CA GLU A 91 2.93 -17.87 -4.77
C GLU A 91 1.93 -17.22 -5.76
N ILE A 92 2.09 -15.92 -6.04
CA ILE A 92 1.11 -15.13 -6.79
C ILE A 92 0.74 -15.75 -8.14
N GLY A 93 1.74 -16.27 -8.86
CA GLY A 93 1.56 -16.90 -10.15
C GLY A 93 0.62 -18.13 -10.12
N ALA A 94 0.58 -18.84 -8.98
CA ALA A 94 -0.38 -19.95 -8.79
C ALA A 94 -1.73 -19.46 -8.26
N ARG A 95 -1.70 -18.53 -7.30
CA ARG A 95 -2.91 -18.06 -6.61
C ARG A 95 -3.82 -17.22 -7.50
N LEU A 96 -3.24 -16.38 -8.35
CA LEU A 96 -3.98 -15.47 -9.24
C LEU A 96 -3.94 -15.89 -10.72
N ALA A 97 -3.59 -17.14 -11.03
CA ALA A 97 -3.65 -17.66 -12.39
C ALA A 97 -5.07 -17.55 -12.98
N VAL A 98 -5.15 -17.16 -14.27
CA VAL A 98 -6.39 -17.07 -15.05
C VAL A 98 -6.13 -17.72 -16.40
N ASP A 99 -6.90 -18.73 -16.76
CA ASP A 99 -6.84 -19.43 -18.06
C ASP A 99 -5.42 -19.88 -18.45
N GLY A 100 -4.63 -20.30 -17.45
CA GLY A 100 -3.26 -20.76 -17.64
C GLY A 100 -2.20 -19.64 -17.60
N ASP A 101 -2.59 -18.37 -17.70
CA ASP A 101 -1.71 -17.24 -17.51
C ASP A 101 -1.41 -17.03 -16.02
N ARG A 102 -0.14 -16.97 -15.69
CA ARG A 102 0.37 -16.83 -14.32
C ARG A 102 1.02 -15.44 -14.16
N PRO A 103 0.43 -14.57 -13.36
CA PRO A 103 1.00 -13.23 -13.17
C PRO A 103 2.37 -13.30 -12.48
N GLU A 104 3.25 -12.40 -12.91
CA GLU A 104 4.55 -12.14 -12.31
C GLU A 104 4.59 -10.68 -11.86
N ILE A 105 5.18 -10.43 -10.72
CA ILE A 105 5.28 -9.09 -10.12
C ILE A 105 6.74 -8.66 -9.89
N GLY A 106 7.71 -9.38 -10.41
CA GLY A 106 9.13 -9.04 -10.25
C GLY A 106 9.57 -8.97 -8.79
N LEU A 107 9.03 -9.81 -7.90
CA LEU A 107 9.39 -9.81 -6.48
C LEU A 107 10.87 -10.12 -6.29
N VAL A 108 11.59 -9.23 -5.60
CA VAL A 108 12.97 -9.40 -5.15
C VAL A 108 13.08 -9.11 -3.65
N GLU A 109 13.91 -9.87 -2.94
CA GLU A 109 13.97 -9.86 -1.47
C GLU A 109 15.38 -9.57 -0.94
N PRO A 110 16.01 -8.43 -1.25
CA PRO A 110 17.34 -8.08 -0.74
C PRO A 110 17.31 -7.52 0.69
N GLY A 111 16.13 -7.34 1.26
CA GLY A 111 15.93 -6.82 2.62
C GLY A 111 15.67 -5.32 2.69
N TYR A 112 15.47 -4.87 3.92
CA TYR A 112 15.41 -3.47 4.33
C TYR A 112 16.51 -3.17 5.32
N LEU A 113 17.08 -1.98 5.22
CA LEU A 113 18.14 -1.49 6.10
C LEU A 113 17.70 -0.15 6.73
N TYR A 114 17.37 -0.17 8.00
CA TYR A 114 17.13 1.04 8.78
C TYR A 114 18.42 1.51 9.44
N LEU A 115 18.77 2.76 9.27
CA LEU A 115 19.87 3.42 9.95
C LEU A 115 19.34 4.31 11.08
N ALA A 116 19.96 4.28 12.23
CA ALA A 116 19.55 5.07 13.38
C ALA A 116 20.70 5.87 13.97
N THR A 117 20.45 7.13 14.32
CA THR A 117 21.33 7.93 15.17
C THR A 117 21.26 7.42 16.61
N GLN A 118 22.10 7.96 17.51
CA GLN A 118 22.07 7.60 18.93
C GLN A 118 20.68 7.77 19.56
N GLY A 119 19.92 8.81 19.16
CA GLY A 119 18.54 9.03 19.64
C GLY A 119 17.54 7.98 19.19
N GLY A 120 17.73 7.37 18.01
CA GLY A 120 16.85 6.32 17.48
C GLY A 120 17.14 4.91 18.01
N VAL A 121 18.26 4.69 18.68
CA VAL A 121 18.65 3.36 19.17
C VAL A 121 17.60 2.70 20.08
N PRO A 122 16.98 3.38 21.05
CA PRO A 122 15.96 2.77 21.89
C PRO A 122 14.79 2.22 21.09
N VAL A 123 14.22 3.04 20.19
CA VAL A 123 13.09 2.65 19.35
C VAL A 123 13.45 1.46 18.45
N LEU A 124 14.64 1.49 17.83
CA LEU A 124 15.09 0.38 16.98
C LEU A 124 15.21 -0.94 17.75
N ARG A 125 15.66 -0.89 19.01
CA ARG A 125 15.76 -2.07 19.89
C ARG A 125 14.40 -2.57 20.36
N GLU A 126 13.48 -1.68 20.70
CA GLU A 126 12.10 -2.03 21.08
C GLU A 126 11.39 -2.72 19.89
N ASN A 127 11.48 -2.13 18.70
CA ASN A 127 10.92 -2.71 17.48
C ASN A 127 11.53 -4.08 17.18
N HIS A 128 12.86 -4.22 17.30
CA HIS A 128 13.54 -5.49 17.09
C HIS A 128 13.05 -6.58 18.06
N ALA A 129 12.77 -6.25 19.32
CA ALA A 129 12.23 -7.21 20.28
C ALA A 129 10.84 -7.73 19.84
N VAL A 130 9.95 -6.86 19.38
CA VAL A 130 8.64 -7.23 18.83
C VAL A 130 8.80 -8.11 17.60
N GLN A 131 9.68 -7.71 16.68
CA GLN A 131 9.97 -8.44 15.45
C GLN A 131 10.50 -9.85 15.73
N GLN A 132 11.47 -9.98 16.65
CA GLN A 132 12.01 -11.29 17.05
C GLN A 132 10.94 -12.19 17.68
N ALA A 133 10.08 -11.64 18.54
CA ALA A 133 8.99 -12.40 19.17
C ALA A 133 8.00 -12.98 18.14
N LEU A 134 7.94 -12.38 16.94
CA LEU A 134 7.10 -12.82 15.81
C LEU A 134 7.89 -13.58 14.73
N GLY A 135 9.14 -13.97 15.01
CA GLY A 135 9.97 -14.77 14.11
C GLY A 135 10.55 -14.00 12.91
N VAL A 136 10.54 -12.67 12.94
CA VAL A 136 11.15 -11.86 11.87
C VAL A 136 12.67 -11.98 11.94
N GLN A 137 13.30 -12.23 10.80
CA GLN A 137 14.75 -12.39 10.71
C GLN A 137 15.44 -11.04 10.51
N VAL A 138 15.85 -10.41 11.60
CA VAL A 138 16.49 -9.08 11.60
C VAL A 138 17.82 -9.14 12.34
N GLU A 139 18.86 -8.56 11.74
CA GLU A 139 20.19 -8.38 12.34
C GLU A 139 20.37 -6.92 12.78
N LEU A 140 20.67 -6.70 14.07
CA LEU A 140 21.12 -5.40 14.54
C LEU A 140 22.65 -5.28 14.36
N MET A 141 23.11 -4.23 13.70
CA MET A 141 24.51 -4.01 13.36
C MET A 141 25.04 -2.72 13.95
N ARG A 142 26.18 -2.78 14.62
CA ARG A 142 26.99 -1.60 14.94
C ARG A 142 27.70 -1.08 13.70
N PRO A 143 28.21 0.19 13.70
CA PRO A 143 28.82 0.80 12.52
C PRO A 143 29.91 -0.03 11.85
N GLU A 144 30.74 -0.71 12.62
CA GLU A 144 31.84 -1.55 12.08
C GLU A 144 31.29 -2.74 11.29
N ARG A 145 30.25 -3.40 11.83
CA ARG A 145 29.58 -4.52 11.16
C ARG A 145 28.80 -4.05 9.92
N LEU A 146 28.14 -2.89 10.02
CA LEU A 146 27.43 -2.24 8.91
C LEU A 146 28.41 -1.96 7.76
N LYS A 147 29.55 -1.33 8.06
CA LYS A 147 30.58 -1.01 7.05
C LYS A 147 31.18 -2.25 6.42
N ALA A 148 31.40 -3.30 7.20
CA ALA A 148 31.93 -4.57 6.69
C ALA A 148 30.94 -5.27 5.75
N LYS A 149 29.62 -5.16 6.00
CA LYS A 149 28.57 -5.78 5.19
C LYS A 149 28.23 -4.95 3.96
N PHE A 150 28.18 -3.64 4.11
CA PHE A 150 27.87 -2.68 3.04
C PHE A 150 29.00 -1.64 2.91
N PRO A 151 30.10 -1.97 2.21
CA PRO A 151 31.28 -1.09 2.13
C PRO A 151 31.01 0.28 1.48
N TRP A 152 29.92 0.38 0.71
CA TRP A 152 29.51 1.60 0.02
C TRP A 152 28.78 2.61 0.92
N VAL A 153 28.31 2.22 2.13
CA VAL A 153 27.61 3.12 3.04
C VAL A 153 28.59 3.87 3.94
N SER A 154 28.36 5.17 4.14
CA SER A 154 28.98 5.95 5.21
C SER A 154 28.29 5.64 6.54
N THR A 155 29.07 5.41 7.58
CA THR A 155 28.56 5.16 8.94
C THR A 155 28.57 6.38 9.82
N GLU A 156 28.91 7.56 9.27
CA GLU A 156 28.90 8.81 10.00
C GLU A 156 27.52 9.13 10.56
N GLY A 157 27.45 9.47 11.84
CA GLY A 157 26.19 9.72 12.57
C GLY A 157 25.30 8.49 12.81
N VAL A 158 25.68 7.29 12.34
CA VAL A 158 24.96 6.04 12.59
C VAL A 158 25.44 5.39 13.89
N ALA A 159 24.54 5.13 14.82
CA ALA A 159 24.82 4.44 16.06
C ALA A 159 24.41 2.95 16.03
N LEU A 160 23.36 2.64 15.26
CA LEU A 160 22.84 1.28 15.09
C LEU A 160 22.14 1.17 13.75
N ALA A 161 22.21 0.00 13.13
CA ALA A 161 21.42 -0.35 11.95
C ALA A 161 20.60 -1.60 12.22
N SER A 162 19.44 -1.71 11.55
CA SER A 162 18.57 -2.89 11.56
C SER A 162 18.39 -3.38 10.13
N HIS A 163 18.82 -4.61 9.85
CA HIS A 163 18.77 -5.20 8.51
C HIS A 163 17.90 -6.45 8.50
N GLY A 164 16.83 -6.42 7.72
CA GLY A 164 16.01 -7.59 7.44
C GLY A 164 16.73 -8.56 6.51
N LEU A 165 16.85 -9.82 6.95
CA LEU A 165 17.65 -10.84 6.28
C LEU A 165 16.83 -11.64 5.25
N ALA A 166 15.51 -11.62 5.34
CA ALA A 166 14.61 -12.37 4.48
C ALA A 166 13.20 -11.74 4.50
N ALA A 167 12.40 -12.07 3.49
CA ALA A 167 11.00 -11.72 3.39
C ALA A 167 10.73 -10.19 3.35
N GLU A 168 11.70 -9.44 2.89
CA GLU A 168 11.62 -7.99 2.70
C GLU A 168 12.28 -7.59 1.38
N GLY A 169 11.67 -6.59 0.71
CA GLY A 169 12.18 -6.13 -0.57
C GLY A 169 11.13 -5.32 -1.33
N TRP A 170 11.01 -5.53 -2.63
CA TRP A 170 10.06 -4.80 -3.49
C TRP A 170 9.55 -5.65 -4.65
N PHE A 171 8.51 -5.15 -5.28
CA PHE A 171 7.81 -5.79 -6.39
C PHE A 171 7.12 -4.74 -7.27
N ASP A 172 6.52 -5.14 -8.38
CA ASP A 172 5.68 -4.26 -9.21
C ASP A 172 4.25 -4.19 -8.65
N GLY A 173 3.91 -3.05 -8.03
CA GLY A 173 2.59 -2.82 -7.42
C GLY A 173 1.47 -2.67 -8.45
N TYR A 174 1.75 -2.14 -9.66
CA TYR A 174 0.77 -2.08 -10.73
C TYR A 174 0.41 -3.48 -11.23
N SER A 175 1.43 -4.31 -11.46
CA SER A 175 1.22 -5.72 -11.84
C SER A 175 0.45 -6.50 -10.78
N LEU A 176 0.70 -6.25 -9.48
CA LEU A 176 -0.09 -6.85 -8.38
C LEU A 176 -1.56 -6.43 -8.45
N LEU A 177 -1.84 -5.13 -8.63
CA LEU A 177 -3.19 -4.62 -8.80
C LEU A 177 -3.88 -5.30 -9.97
N GLN A 178 -3.23 -5.35 -11.15
CA GLN A 178 -3.80 -5.97 -12.36
C GLN A 178 -4.01 -7.46 -12.18
N ALA A 179 -3.16 -8.17 -11.46
CA ALA A 179 -3.33 -9.59 -11.17
C ALA A 179 -4.59 -9.85 -10.33
N PHE A 180 -4.82 -9.09 -9.27
CA PHE A 180 -6.05 -9.18 -8.48
C PHE A 180 -7.29 -8.82 -9.31
N ARG A 181 -7.23 -7.71 -10.05
CA ARG A 181 -8.33 -7.25 -10.91
C ARG A 181 -8.69 -8.31 -11.97
N LYS A 182 -7.70 -8.82 -12.70
CA LYS A 182 -7.89 -9.86 -13.72
C LYS A 182 -8.53 -11.12 -13.11
N LYS A 183 -8.03 -11.54 -11.94
CA LYS A 183 -8.58 -12.71 -11.23
C LYS A 183 -10.03 -12.47 -10.79
N ALA A 184 -10.32 -11.32 -10.21
CA ALA A 184 -11.68 -10.97 -9.79
C ALA A 184 -12.66 -10.95 -10.97
N ILE A 185 -12.28 -10.38 -12.11
CA ILE A 185 -13.09 -10.38 -13.34
C ILE A 185 -13.35 -11.81 -13.83
N ALA A 186 -12.32 -12.66 -13.86
CA ALA A 186 -12.45 -14.07 -14.25
C ALA A 186 -13.34 -14.88 -13.29
N GLN A 187 -13.53 -14.38 -12.07
CA GLN A 187 -14.44 -14.94 -11.06
C GLN A 187 -15.87 -14.37 -11.15
N GLY A 188 -16.15 -13.44 -12.07
CA GLY A 188 -17.48 -12.87 -12.28
C GLY A 188 -17.70 -11.48 -11.67
N VAL A 189 -16.68 -10.88 -11.02
CA VAL A 189 -16.78 -9.51 -10.53
C VAL A 189 -16.95 -8.53 -11.67
N ARG A 190 -17.88 -7.58 -11.50
CA ARG A 190 -18.11 -6.50 -12.46
C ARG A 190 -17.33 -5.26 -12.06
N TYR A 191 -16.55 -4.72 -12.99
CA TYR A 191 -15.90 -3.41 -12.85
C TYR A 191 -16.67 -2.40 -13.69
N VAL A 192 -17.17 -1.36 -13.04
CA VAL A 192 -17.94 -0.28 -13.69
C VAL A 192 -17.08 0.98 -13.65
N LYS A 193 -16.77 1.50 -14.86
CA LYS A 193 -16.10 2.79 -15.01
C LYS A 193 -17.09 3.91 -14.74
N GLU A 194 -17.12 4.42 -13.51
CA GLU A 194 -18.04 5.46 -13.10
C GLU A 194 -17.52 6.16 -11.83
N ASP A 195 -17.91 7.42 -11.64
CA ASP A 195 -17.64 8.14 -10.40
C ASP A 195 -18.78 7.91 -9.41
N ALA A 196 -18.44 7.39 -8.24
CA ALA A 196 -19.35 7.41 -7.09
C ALA A 196 -19.41 8.83 -6.50
N THR A 197 -20.62 9.35 -6.27
CA THR A 197 -20.84 10.73 -5.85
C THR A 197 -21.58 10.86 -4.52
N GLY A 198 -22.09 9.78 -3.95
CA GLY A 198 -22.82 9.79 -2.69
C GLY A 198 -23.48 8.47 -2.37
N PHE A 199 -24.03 8.38 -1.16
CA PHE A 199 -24.87 7.28 -0.73
C PHE A 199 -26.35 7.70 -0.62
N ALA A 200 -27.27 6.76 -0.85
CA ALA A 200 -28.64 6.84 -0.41
C ALA A 200 -28.73 6.10 0.91
N LEU A 201 -29.34 6.74 1.92
CA LEU A 201 -29.50 6.16 3.26
C LEU A 201 -31.00 6.06 3.62
N ASP A 202 -31.31 5.00 4.34
CA ASP A 202 -32.61 4.80 4.98
C ASP A 202 -32.39 4.20 6.38
N GLY A 203 -32.93 4.82 7.43
CA GLY A 203 -32.78 4.38 8.80
C GLY A 203 -31.33 4.18 9.30
N GLY A 204 -30.37 4.95 8.77
CA GLY A 204 -28.94 4.82 9.12
C GLY A 204 -28.22 3.69 8.36
N ARG A 205 -28.89 3.02 7.43
CA ARG A 205 -28.32 1.99 6.56
C ARG A 205 -28.17 2.54 5.14
N ILE A 206 -27.09 2.19 4.45
CA ILE A 206 -26.90 2.53 3.04
C ILE A 206 -27.75 1.58 2.20
N THR A 207 -28.51 2.14 1.24
CA THR A 207 -29.37 1.37 0.32
C THR A 207 -28.84 1.37 -1.10
N ALA A 208 -28.08 2.41 -1.48
CA ALA A 208 -27.47 2.51 -2.80
C ALA A 208 -26.26 3.45 -2.81
N VAL A 209 -25.38 3.26 -3.77
CA VAL A 209 -24.37 4.26 -4.18
C VAL A 209 -24.93 5.06 -5.37
N ARG A 210 -24.80 6.39 -5.31
CA ARG A 210 -25.16 7.30 -6.41
C ARG A 210 -23.95 7.51 -7.31
N LEU A 211 -24.18 7.58 -8.61
CA LEU A 211 -23.17 7.72 -9.64
C LEU A 211 -23.27 9.06 -10.35
N ALA A 212 -22.19 9.52 -10.96
CA ALA A 212 -22.14 10.78 -11.69
C ALA A 212 -23.08 10.78 -12.91
N SER A 213 -23.36 9.63 -13.51
CA SER A 213 -24.38 9.48 -14.56
C SER A 213 -25.82 9.76 -14.12
N GLY A 214 -26.05 9.92 -12.79
CA GLY A 214 -27.38 10.05 -12.21
C GLY A 214 -28.03 8.71 -11.83
N ALA A 215 -27.40 7.59 -12.19
CA ALA A 215 -27.84 6.26 -11.79
C ALA A 215 -27.55 5.98 -10.32
N ALA A 216 -28.23 4.97 -9.77
CA ALA A 216 -27.98 4.44 -8.44
C ALA A 216 -27.80 2.90 -8.52
N LEU A 217 -26.83 2.36 -7.79
CA LEU A 217 -26.62 0.93 -7.68
C LEU A 217 -26.95 0.49 -6.27
N HIS A 218 -27.95 -0.37 -6.13
CA HIS A 218 -28.40 -0.94 -4.87
C HIS A 218 -27.54 -2.13 -4.47
N ALA A 219 -27.31 -2.28 -3.15
CA ALA A 219 -26.62 -3.45 -2.58
C ALA A 219 -26.96 -3.65 -1.11
N ASP A 220 -26.65 -4.85 -0.61
CA ASP A 220 -26.78 -5.16 0.81
C ASP A 220 -25.58 -4.70 1.63
N VAL A 221 -24.37 -4.74 1.01
CA VAL A 221 -23.09 -4.40 1.64
C VAL A 221 -22.32 -3.40 0.78
N PHE A 222 -21.68 -2.43 1.44
CA PHE A 222 -20.82 -1.44 0.83
C PHE A 222 -19.44 -1.47 1.45
N VAL A 223 -18.40 -1.34 0.62
CA VAL A 223 -17.00 -1.28 1.05
C VAL A 223 -16.38 0.03 0.58
N ASN A 224 -15.84 0.79 1.52
CA ASN A 224 -15.03 1.96 1.22
C ASN A 224 -13.56 1.53 1.08
N ALA A 225 -13.10 1.41 -0.16
CA ALA A 225 -11.71 1.17 -0.55
C ALA A 225 -11.19 2.35 -1.41
N GLY A 226 -11.68 3.56 -1.11
CA GLY A 226 -11.45 4.78 -1.89
C GLY A 226 -10.03 5.35 -1.79
N GLY A 227 -9.11 4.69 -1.08
CA GLY A 227 -7.73 5.14 -0.93
C GLY A 227 -7.63 6.58 -0.42
N PRO A 228 -6.91 7.47 -1.10
CA PRO A 228 -6.77 8.87 -0.69
C PRO A 228 -8.11 9.64 -0.58
N TRP A 229 -9.17 9.16 -1.22
CA TRP A 229 -10.52 9.74 -1.19
C TRP A 229 -11.46 9.06 -0.20
N ALA A 230 -10.97 8.11 0.60
CA ALA A 230 -11.80 7.35 1.54
C ALA A 230 -12.53 8.24 2.55
N ALA A 231 -11.94 9.36 3.00
CA ALA A 231 -12.61 10.33 3.86
C ALA A 231 -13.81 11.00 3.17
N SER A 232 -13.70 11.32 1.88
CA SER A 232 -14.82 11.86 1.11
C SER A 232 -15.95 10.85 0.95
N VAL A 233 -15.63 9.59 0.71
CA VAL A 233 -16.60 8.48 0.64
C VAL A 233 -17.27 8.27 2.00
N ALA A 234 -16.54 8.28 3.11
CA ALA A 234 -17.08 8.15 4.46
C ALA A 234 -18.08 9.28 4.80
N LYS A 235 -17.74 10.50 4.37
CA LYS A 235 -18.58 11.68 4.59
C LYS A 235 -19.98 11.57 3.97
N TRP A 236 -20.15 10.79 2.89
CA TRP A 236 -21.46 10.54 2.31
C TRP A 236 -22.42 9.79 3.25
N ALA A 237 -21.86 9.06 4.21
CA ALA A 237 -22.62 8.42 5.30
C ALA A 237 -22.60 9.21 6.62
N GLY A 238 -22.11 10.46 6.60
CA GLY A 238 -21.98 11.29 7.80
C GLY A 238 -20.86 10.86 8.75
N ILE A 239 -19.89 10.07 8.26
CA ILE A 239 -18.79 9.53 9.05
C ILE A 239 -17.53 10.36 8.81
N GLU A 240 -16.94 10.85 9.91
CA GLU A 240 -15.63 11.49 9.87
C GLU A 240 -14.51 10.43 9.90
N LEU A 241 -13.62 10.47 8.90
CA LEU A 241 -12.52 9.53 8.77
C LEU A 241 -11.19 10.31 8.74
N PRO A 242 -10.23 10.01 9.63
CA PRO A 242 -8.95 10.74 9.71
C PRO A 242 -7.96 10.31 8.62
N VAL A 243 -8.43 10.22 7.39
CA VAL A 243 -7.61 9.86 6.22
C VAL A 243 -7.42 11.10 5.34
N ARG A 244 -6.16 11.37 4.99
CA ARG A 244 -5.76 12.53 4.21
C ARG A 244 -4.94 12.11 3.01
N ALA A 245 -5.15 12.79 1.87
CA ALA A 245 -4.35 12.60 0.67
C ALA A 245 -3.07 13.43 0.79
N ARG A 246 -1.94 12.79 1.10
CA ARG A 246 -0.63 13.42 1.21
C ARG A 246 0.19 13.14 -0.05
N ARG A 247 0.77 14.16 -0.67
CA ARG A 247 1.60 14.00 -1.87
C ARG A 247 2.99 13.49 -1.48
N ARG A 248 3.49 12.51 -2.23
CA ARG A 248 4.86 12.01 -2.14
C ARG A 248 5.50 12.06 -3.51
N SER A 249 6.67 12.68 -3.60
CA SER A 249 7.50 12.68 -4.81
C SER A 249 8.50 11.54 -4.75
N VAL A 250 8.64 10.84 -5.86
CA VAL A 250 9.65 9.79 -6.06
C VAL A 250 10.54 10.22 -7.22
N PHE A 251 11.83 10.05 -7.05
CA PHE A 251 12.84 10.41 -8.04
C PHE A 251 13.59 9.16 -8.47
N SER A 252 13.82 9.02 -9.78
CA SER A 252 14.74 8.03 -10.32
C SER A 252 16.06 8.69 -10.71
N PHE A 253 17.15 7.99 -10.47
CA PHE A 253 18.47 8.48 -10.79
C PHE A 253 19.43 7.36 -11.20
N SER A 254 20.40 7.69 -12.04
CA SER A 254 21.51 6.81 -12.39
C SER A 254 22.73 7.12 -11.52
N CYS A 255 23.52 6.08 -11.24
CA CYS A 255 24.83 6.20 -10.60
C CYS A 255 25.84 5.33 -11.38
N PRO A 256 27.04 5.82 -11.68
CA PRO A 256 28.06 5.02 -12.36
C PRO A 256 28.49 3.79 -11.57
N ASP A 257 28.54 3.92 -10.25
CA ASP A 257 28.98 2.87 -9.34
C ASP A 257 27.85 1.90 -9.00
N ARG A 258 28.20 0.63 -8.86
CA ARG A 258 27.28 -0.39 -8.36
C ARG A 258 27.36 -0.47 -6.84
N LEU A 259 26.21 -0.68 -6.19
CA LEU A 259 26.11 -0.94 -4.76
C LEU A 259 25.77 -2.43 -4.53
N PRO A 260 26.78 -3.31 -4.41
CA PRO A 260 26.53 -4.74 -4.27
C PRO A 260 25.68 -5.05 -3.04
N GLY A 261 24.62 -5.89 -3.22
CA GLY A 261 23.75 -6.31 -2.14
C GLY A 261 22.90 -5.19 -1.53
N CYS A 262 22.72 -4.06 -2.23
CA CYS A 262 21.95 -2.93 -1.71
C CYS A 262 20.50 -3.32 -1.44
N PRO A 263 20.04 -3.25 -0.17
CA PRO A 263 18.63 -3.39 0.20
C PRO A 263 17.88 -2.07 -0.04
N LEU A 264 16.61 -2.00 0.36
CA LEU A 264 15.95 -0.70 0.54
C LEU A 264 16.50 -0.07 1.83
N VAL A 265 17.09 1.11 1.71
CA VAL A 265 17.74 1.83 2.81
C VAL A 265 16.87 2.97 3.29
N ILE A 266 16.70 3.09 4.60
CA ILE A 266 16.05 4.21 5.28
C ILE A 266 17.12 4.94 6.07
N ASP A 267 17.42 6.16 5.64
CA ASP A 267 18.35 7.06 6.31
C ASP A 267 17.68 7.73 7.52
N PRO A 268 18.43 8.12 8.57
CA PRO A 268 17.88 8.86 9.70
C PRO A 268 17.23 10.20 9.36
N SER A 269 17.54 10.76 8.19
CA SER A 269 16.86 11.95 7.64
C SER A 269 15.43 11.71 7.16
N GLY A 270 14.98 10.44 7.11
CA GLY A 270 13.70 10.03 6.52
C GLY A 270 13.75 9.81 5.01
N ILE A 271 14.90 10.04 4.36
CA ILE A 271 15.08 9.71 2.95
C ILE A 271 15.25 8.20 2.83
N TRP A 272 14.56 7.62 1.84
CA TRP A 272 14.76 6.24 1.47
C TRP A 272 15.28 6.13 0.02
N PHE A 273 16.02 5.06 -0.25
CA PHE A 273 16.41 4.71 -1.61
C PHE A 273 16.52 3.19 -1.78
N ARG A 274 16.38 2.73 -3.02
CA ARG A 274 16.60 1.34 -3.42
C ARG A 274 17.02 1.22 -4.88
N PRO A 275 17.64 0.11 -5.28
CA PRO A 275 17.83 -0.21 -6.68
C PRO A 275 16.50 -0.37 -7.44
N GLU A 276 16.50 0.05 -8.71
CA GLU A 276 15.42 -0.16 -9.66
C GLU A 276 16.03 -0.51 -11.01
N GLY A 277 16.18 -1.81 -11.32
CA GLY A 277 16.91 -2.29 -12.48
C GLY A 277 18.35 -1.83 -12.48
N ALA A 278 18.75 -1.03 -13.48
CA ALA A 278 20.09 -0.46 -13.61
C ALA A 278 20.22 0.92 -12.92
N GLN A 279 19.15 1.43 -12.33
CA GLN A 279 19.06 2.73 -11.69
C GLN A 279 18.72 2.59 -10.20
N PHE A 280 18.43 3.70 -9.58
CA PHE A 280 17.91 3.80 -8.22
C PHE A 280 16.64 4.65 -8.21
N ILE A 281 15.79 4.43 -7.22
CA ILE A 281 14.72 5.35 -6.87
C ILE A 281 14.88 5.79 -5.42
N CYS A 282 14.42 7.00 -5.13
CA CYS A 282 14.42 7.58 -3.79
C CYS A 282 13.22 8.48 -3.56
N GLY A 283 12.97 8.77 -2.30
CA GLY A 283 11.96 9.72 -1.88
C GLY A 283 12.07 10.01 -0.39
N TYR A 284 11.18 10.85 0.10
CA TYR A 284 11.08 11.17 1.53
C TYR A 284 9.67 11.64 1.88
N ALA A 285 9.34 11.61 3.16
CA ALA A 285 8.16 12.27 3.70
C ALA A 285 8.55 13.68 4.17
N PRO A 286 7.91 14.76 3.65
CA PRO A 286 8.18 16.11 4.12
C PRO A 286 7.77 16.26 5.59
N PRO A 287 8.34 17.24 6.32
CA PRO A 287 7.90 17.58 7.67
C PRO A 287 6.40 17.88 7.72
N GLU A 288 5.71 17.55 8.82
CA GLU A 288 4.26 17.72 8.96
C GLU A 288 3.77 19.15 8.61
N ALA A 289 4.57 20.18 8.95
CA ALA A 289 4.23 21.58 8.64
C ALA A 289 4.20 21.88 7.13
N GLU A 290 4.87 21.07 6.31
CA GLU A 290 4.97 21.22 4.85
C GLU A 290 4.13 20.16 4.11
N ASP A 291 3.56 19.21 4.85
CA ASP A 291 2.80 18.07 4.31
C ASP A 291 1.31 18.37 4.24
N ALA A 292 0.93 19.34 3.42
CA ALA A 292 -0.47 19.75 3.26
C ALA A 292 -1.34 18.70 2.57
N ASP A 293 -2.63 18.69 2.91
CA ASP A 293 -3.63 17.80 2.33
C ASP A 293 -3.97 18.17 0.88
N GLY A 294 -4.18 17.16 0.03
CA GLY A 294 -4.80 17.33 -1.29
C GLY A 294 -4.00 18.18 -2.28
N LEU A 295 -2.69 18.32 -2.10
CA LEU A 295 -1.83 19.02 -3.07
C LEU A 295 -1.92 18.33 -4.44
N PRO A 296 -1.85 19.10 -5.56
CA PRO A 296 -1.75 18.52 -6.88
C PRO A 296 -0.59 17.52 -7.01
N LEU A 297 -0.74 16.50 -7.86
CA LEU A 297 0.32 15.52 -8.12
C LEU A 297 1.44 16.13 -8.99
N GLU A 298 2.01 17.22 -8.51
CA GLU A 298 3.18 17.88 -9.08
C GLU A 298 4.43 17.46 -8.30
N VAL A 299 5.50 17.16 -9.04
CA VAL A 299 6.77 16.75 -8.43
C VAL A 299 7.44 17.94 -7.74
N ALA A 300 7.86 17.75 -6.50
CA ALA A 300 8.60 18.76 -5.72
C ALA A 300 10.10 18.70 -6.07
N TYR A 301 10.48 19.15 -7.26
CA TYR A 301 11.88 19.04 -7.77
C TYR A 301 12.91 19.68 -6.84
N HIS A 302 12.58 20.81 -6.19
CA HIS A 302 13.47 21.46 -5.24
C HIS A 302 13.91 20.55 -4.09
N ALA A 303 13.06 19.60 -3.68
CA ALA A 303 13.40 18.66 -2.63
C ALA A 303 14.56 17.72 -3.03
N PHE A 304 14.69 17.41 -4.32
CA PHE A 304 15.80 16.59 -4.79
C PHE A 304 17.12 17.36 -4.71
N ASP A 305 17.16 18.57 -5.23
CA ASP A 305 18.39 19.36 -5.33
C ASP A 305 18.83 19.91 -3.96
N ASP A 306 17.86 20.37 -3.15
CA ASP A 306 18.16 21.09 -1.90
C ASP A 306 18.37 20.15 -0.70
N PHE A 307 17.80 18.95 -0.73
CA PHE A 307 17.78 18.06 0.43
C PHE A 307 18.19 16.61 0.10
N ILE A 308 17.55 15.96 -0.90
CA ILE A 308 17.73 14.52 -1.12
C ILE A 308 19.15 14.23 -1.61
N TRP A 309 19.59 14.90 -2.68
CA TRP A 309 20.91 14.66 -3.25
C TRP A 309 22.06 14.93 -2.27
N PRO A 310 22.17 16.08 -1.61
CA PRO A 310 23.24 16.32 -0.64
C PRO A 310 23.29 15.26 0.45
N THR A 311 22.14 14.96 1.05
CA THR A 311 22.05 13.98 2.14
C THR A 311 22.43 12.55 1.69
N LEU A 312 21.97 12.13 0.52
CA LEU A 312 22.32 10.82 -0.03
C LEU A 312 23.78 10.72 -0.45
N ALA A 313 24.40 11.81 -0.94
CA ALA A 313 25.82 11.84 -1.28
C ALA A 313 26.71 11.69 -0.02
N GLU A 314 26.30 12.27 1.11
CA GLU A 314 26.98 12.05 2.41
C GLU A 314 26.84 10.60 2.88
N ARG A 315 25.66 10.00 2.72
CA ARG A 315 25.38 8.61 3.14
C ARG A 315 26.03 7.57 2.22
N VAL A 316 26.03 7.81 0.93
CA VAL A 316 26.61 6.94 -0.10
C VAL A 316 27.51 7.79 -0.99
N PRO A 317 28.83 7.86 -0.73
CA PRO A 317 29.74 8.75 -1.49
C PRO A 317 29.67 8.58 -3.01
N ALA A 318 29.36 7.39 -3.51
CA ALA A 318 29.15 7.15 -4.94
C ALA A 318 28.00 7.98 -5.54
N PHE A 319 27.05 8.41 -4.74
CA PHE A 319 25.90 9.21 -5.17
C PHE A 319 26.23 10.70 -5.38
N GLU A 320 27.44 11.14 -5.06
CA GLU A 320 27.92 12.47 -5.49
C GLU A 320 27.84 12.62 -7.03
N ALA A 321 28.07 11.51 -7.77
CA ALA A 321 28.00 11.48 -9.22
C ALA A 321 26.61 11.08 -9.78
N MET A 322 25.57 11.03 -8.96
CA MET A 322 24.24 10.63 -9.44
C MET A 322 23.61 11.70 -10.34
N ARG A 323 22.76 11.23 -11.25
CA ARG A 323 22.01 12.08 -12.17
C ARG A 323 20.55 11.68 -12.16
N MET A 324 19.66 12.62 -11.86
CA MET A 324 18.22 12.39 -11.96
C MET A 324 17.85 12.00 -13.40
N THR A 325 17.06 10.94 -13.54
CA THR A 325 16.59 10.40 -14.82
C THR A 325 15.09 10.53 -15.02
N GLY A 326 14.36 10.72 -13.93
CA GLY A 326 12.91 10.91 -13.94
C GLY A 326 12.36 11.19 -12.57
N ALA A 327 11.09 11.57 -12.51
CA ALA A 327 10.39 11.74 -11.25
C ALA A 327 8.88 11.64 -11.48
N TRP A 328 8.15 11.26 -10.42
CA TRP A 328 6.69 11.28 -10.39
C TRP A 328 6.19 11.60 -9.00
N ALA A 329 4.90 11.89 -8.87
CA ALA A 329 4.25 12.10 -7.60
C ALA A 329 3.03 11.20 -7.47
N GLY A 330 2.77 10.70 -6.29
CA GLY A 330 1.62 9.89 -5.95
C GLY A 330 0.97 10.32 -4.65
N TYR A 331 -0.28 9.94 -4.45
CA TYR A 331 -0.95 10.16 -3.17
C TYR A 331 -0.66 9.02 -2.19
N TYR A 332 -0.36 9.43 -0.98
CA TYR A 332 -0.22 8.62 0.20
C TYR A 332 -1.50 8.81 1.05
N GLU A 333 -2.24 7.75 1.29
CA GLU A 333 -3.47 7.82 2.10
C GLU A 333 -3.12 7.79 3.59
N MET A 334 -2.78 8.95 4.14
CA MET A 334 -2.33 9.08 5.52
C MET A 334 -3.51 8.99 6.49
N ASN A 335 -3.48 8.01 7.40
CA ASN A 335 -4.31 8.03 8.60
C ASN A 335 -3.61 8.88 9.66
N THR A 336 -4.13 10.07 9.91
CA THR A 336 -3.53 11.04 10.83
C THR A 336 -3.78 10.73 12.30
N PHE A 337 -4.58 9.71 12.62
CA PHE A 337 -4.84 9.28 13.99
C PHE A 337 -3.70 8.42 14.55
N ASP A 338 -3.27 7.40 13.81
CA ASP A 338 -2.31 6.42 14.31
C ASP A 338 -1.41 5.77 13.23
N HIS A 339 -1.47 6.26 12.00
CA HIS A 339 -0.70 5.78 10.84
C HIS A 339 -0.97 4.30 10.49
N ASN A 340 -2.12 3.74 10.88
CA ASN A 340 -2.51 2.36 10.59
C ASN A 340 -3.84 2.28 9.86
N ALA A 341 -4.01 1.19 9.10
CA ALA A 341 -5.23 0.93 8.34
C ALA A 341 -6.47 0.93 9.23
N ILE A 342 -7.59 1.44 8.71
CA ILE A 342 -8.90 1.39 9.32
C ILE A 342 -9.69 0.32 8.60
N LEU A 343 -9.99 -0.79 9.31
CA LEU A 343 -10.55 -2.00 8.74
C LEU A 343 -11.90 -2.38 9.36
N GLY A 344 -12.73 -3.07 8.56
CA GLY A 344 -13.93 -3.73 9.05
C GLY A 344 -15.20 -2.87 9.06
N LEU A 345 -16.23 -3.38 9.70
CA LEU A 345 -17.57 -2.81 9.74
C LEU A 345 -17.62 -1.55 10.62
N HIS A 346 -18.30 -0.51 10.16
CA HIS A 346 -18.58 0.67 11.00
C HIS A 346 -19.62 0.36 12.06
N PRO A 347 -19.37 0.66 13.35
CA PRO A 347 -20.29 0.26 14.44
C PRO A 347 -21.70 0.83 14.33
N ALA A 348 -21.86 2.04 13.81
CA ALA A 348 -23.16 2.71 13.68
C ALA A 348 -23.77 2.62 12.26
N CYS A 349 -23.06 2.07 11.27
CA CYS A 349 -23.56 1.87 9.91
C CYS A 349 -23.38 0.40 9.54
N GLY A 350 -24.37 -0.42 9.87
CA GLY A 350 -24.26 -1.89 9.89
C GLY A 350 -24.05 -2.58 8.54
N ASN A 351 -23.76 -1.84 7.46
CA ASN A 351 -23.44 -2.38 6.15
C ASN A 351 -22.37 -1.61 5.39
N LEU A 352 -21.62 -0.72 6.07
CA LEU A 352 -20.46 -0.04 5.50
C LEU A 352 -19.18 -0.59 6.12
N TYR A 353 -18.36 -1.22 5.29
CA TYR A 353 -17.04 -1.72 5.66
C TYR A 353 -15.96 -0.73 5.19
N PHE A 354 -14.90 -0.62 5.96
CA PHE A 354 -13.73 0.19 5.65
C PHE A 354 -12.51 -0.68 5.35
N ALA A 355 -11.74 -0.27 4.36
CA ALA A 355 -10.40 -0.75 4.06
C ALA A 355 -9.59 0.42 3.50
N ALA A 356 -9.14 1.32 4.37
CA ALA A 356 -8.55 2.61 4.01
C ALA A 356 -7.54 3.10 5.05
N GLY A 357 -6.79 4.17 4.72
CA GLY A 357 -5.88 4.83 5.65
C GLY A 357 -4.60 4.04 5.94
N PHE A 358 -4.07 3.33 4.97
CA PHE A 358 -2.93 2.41 5.14
C PHE A 358 -1.59 3.11 5.40
N SER A 359 -1.50 4.40 5.26
CA SER A 359 -0.28 5.18 5.53
C SER A 359 0.98 4.57 4.88
N GLY A 360 0.88 4.27 3.57
CA GLY A 360 1.96 3.68 2.76
C GLY A 360 2.10 2.17 2.79
N HIS A 361 1.35 1.45 3.61
CA HIS A 361 1.50 0.00 3.78
C HIS A 361 0.53 -0.84 2.95
N GLY A 362 -0.41 -0.21 2.23
CA GLY A 362 -1.55 -0.87 1.59
C GLY A 362 -1.17 -1.97 0.59
N LEU A 363 -0.17 -1.75 -0.28
CA LEU A 363 0.21 -2.75 -1.28
C LEU A 363 0.68 -4.06 -0.65
N GLN A 364 1.58 -4.01 0.32
CA GLN A 364 2.07 -5.20 0.99
C GLN A 364 1.02 -5.90 1.87
N GLN A 365 0.03 -5.13 2.34
CA GLN A 365 -1.04 -5.63 3.22
C GLN A 365 -2.27 -6.09 2.44
N CYS A 366 -2.41 -5.73 1.15
CA CYS A 366 -3.64 -5.99 0.39
C CYS A 366 -4.03 -7.49 0.34
N PRO A 367 -3.13 -8.49 0.32
CA PRO A 367 -3.56 -9.88 0.38
C PRO A 367 -4.23 -10.26 1.72
N ALA A 368 -3.65 -9.82 2.84
CA ALA A 368 -4.18 -10.08 4.18
C ALA A 368 -5.51 -9.35 4.41
N VAL A 369 -5.55 -8.07 4.05
CA VAL A 369 -6.75 -7.23 4.17
C VAL A 369 -7.86 -7.70 3.27
N GLY A 370 -7.55 -8.00 1.99
CA GLY A 370 -8.52 -8.53 1.04
C GLY A 370 -9.18 -9.81 1.57
N ARG A 371 -8.39 -10.74 2.09
CA ARG A 371 -8.88 -11.98 2.70
C ARG A 371 -9.71 -11.70 3.96
N GLY A 372 -9.20 -10.89 4.88
CA GLY A 372 -9.87 -10.60 6.15
C GLY A 372 -11.21 -9.87 5.96
N ILE A 373 -11.29 -8.86 5.09
CA ILE A 373 -12.56 -8.17 4.82
C ILE A 373 -13.56 -9.10 4.13
N ALA A 374 -13.12 -9.94 3.19
CA ALA A 374 -13.98 -10.94 2.57
C ALA A 374 -14.55 -11.93 3.60
N GLU A 375 -13.72 -12.41 4.54
CA GLU A 375 -14.16 -13.28 5.64
C GLU A 375 -15.17 -12.59 6.55
N LEU A 376 -14.90 -11.34 6.93
CA LEU A 376 -15.78 -10.57 7.80
C LEU A 376 -17.16 -10.32 7.15
N ILE A 377 -17.21 -10.04 5.84
CA ILE A 377 -18.45 -9.86 5.10
C ILE A 377 -19.23 -11.18 5.02
N ARG A 378 -18.54 -12.30 4.74
CA ARG A 378 -19.20 -13.61 4.51
C ARG A 378 -19.59 -14.32 5.80
N TYR A 379 -18.76 -14.24 6.82
CA TYR A 379 -18.89 -15.07 8.03
C TYR A 379 -19.16 -14.26 9.29
N GLY A 380 -19.05 -12.94 9.24
CA GLY A 380 -19.12 -12.05 10.41
C GLY A 380 -17.90 -12.11 11.32
N GLU A 381 -16.85 -12.85 10.94
CA GLU A 381 -15.64 -13.06 11.74
C GLU A 381 -14.40 -13.21 10.85
N TYR A 382 -13.22 -12.87 11.38
CA TYR A 382 -11.95 -13.18 10.79
C TYR A 382 -11.59 -14.66 11.03
N ARG A 383 -11.08 -15.35 10.01
CA ARG A 383 -10.75 -16.79 10.07
C ARG A 383 -9.27 -17.06 9.82
N SER A 384 -8.67 -16.36 8.86
CA SER A 384 -7.26 -16.56 8.46
C SER A 384 -6.30 -15.74 9.32
N LEU A 385 -6.63 -14.49 9.56
CA LEU A 385 -5.86 -13.55 10.37
C LEU A 385 -6.81 -12.57 11.04
N ASP A 386 -6.78 -12.50 12.37
CA ASP A 386 -7.57 -11.53 13.11
C ASP A 386 -7.03 -10.10 12.90
N LEU A 387 -7.83 -9.26 12.24
CA LEU A 387 -7.52 -7.85 11.97
C LEU A 387 -8.31 -6.90 12.89
N SER A 388 -8.97 -7.40 13.92
CA SER A 388 -9.85 -6.61 14.81
C SER A 388 -9.12 -5.46 15.50
N GLU A 389 -7.81 -5.60 15.78
CA GLU A 389 -6.97 -4.56 16.35
C GLU A 389 -6.92 -3.29 15.46
N ALA A 390 -7.00 -3.46 14.12
CA ALA A 390 -7.09 -2.36 13.16
C ALA A 390 -8.53 -1.89 12.90
N GLY A 391 -9.50 -2.38 13.68
CA GLY A 391 -10.92 -2.09 13.53
C GLY A 391 -11.30 -0.64 13.78
N PHE A 392 -12.44 -0.20 13.20
CA PHE A 392 -12.93 1.18 13.31
C PHE A 392 -13.20 1.61 14.76
N ALA A 393 -13.59 0.69 15.63
CA ALA A 393 -13.94 0.97 17.04
C ALA A 393 -12.80 1.71 17.79
N ARG A 394 -11.54 1.43 17.47
CA ARG A 394 -10.40 2.09 18.12
C ARG A 394 -10.38 3.62 17.94
N LEU A 395 -10.92 4.11 16.81
CA LEU A 395 -11.04 5.55 16.56
C LEU A 395 -12.07 6.19 17.50
N LEU A 396 -13.22 5.54 17.66
CA LEU A 396 -14.31 6.01 18.53
C LEU A 396 -13.92 5.96 20.01
N GLU A 397 -13.10 4.98 20.38
CA GLU A 397 -12.62 4.77 21.75
C GLU A 397 -11.32 5.56 22.04
N ASN A 398 -10.81 6.32 21.07
CA ASN A 398 -9.54 7.03 21.16
C ASN A 398 -8.36 6.13 21.65
N ARG A 399 -8.27 4.93 21.08
CA ARG A 399 -7.22 3.93 21.36
C ARG A 399 -6.28 3.80 20.15
N PRO A 400 -5.28 4.68 19.97
CA PRO A 400 -4.41 4.64 18.81
C PRO A 400 -3.52 3.39 18.80
N LEU A 401 -3.41 2.77 17.63
CA LEU A 401 -2.47 1.72 17.30
C LEU A 401 -1.26 2.37 16.61
N LEU A 402 -0.35 2.93 17.40
CA LEU A 402 0.74 3.73 16.85
C LEU A 402 1.77 2.86 16.12
N GLU A 403 1.98 3.14 14.82
CA GLU A 403 3.13 2.63 14.08
C GLU A 403 4.24 3.67 14.07
N ARG A 404 5.41 3.29 14.58
CA ARG A 404 6.57 4.19 14.72
C ARG A 404 7.52 4.15 13.51
N ASN A 405 7.40 3.13 12.67
CA ASN A 405 8.20 2.95 11.47
C ASN A 405 7.41 3.36 10.21
N VAL A 406 6.90 4.59 10.17
CA VAL A 406 6.31 5.20 8.99
C VAL A 406 7.42 5.89 8.17
N ILE A 407 7.38 5.73 6.85
CA ILE A 407 8.40 6.23 5.91
C ILE A 407 7.75 7.22 4.95
#